data_84dbe6a53d4b41630e7549dd93adeaef
#
_entry.id   84dbe6a53d4b41630e7549dd93adeaef
#
_cell.length_a   1.000
_cell.length_b   1.000
_cell.length_c   1.000
_cell.angle_alpha   90.00
_cell.angle_beta   90.00
_cell.angle_gamma   90.00
#
_symmetry.space_group_name_H-M   'P 1'
#
loop_
_entity.id
_entity.type
_entity.pdbx_description
1 polymer ?
#
loop_
_entity_poly.entity_id
_entity_poly.type
_entity_poly.pdbx_seq_one_letter_code
_entity_poly.pdbx_strand_id
1 'polypeptide(L)'
;MKNCDFESLIGAYCSNTHSILGMHHLPDAYGKGKGELVVRAYLPNAEECSVVKLNKSRSNKKEVLVPLERIGNSDVFEGLLDGQKKFFTYQLKVAYNNGTIHQFYDPYSFLPTISEESLYLFNEGKDRFIHNKLGANFITVDGICGISFSVWAPAAKRVSVVGDFNFWDGRSHMMRGLGSSGIWEIFIPGLTEGVKYKFEILGEAGLPFLKTDPYGKYFESPPHNASIVYDTYKYKWNDRKWLKKRESINWKNAPCSIFEMHLGSWKRKIEDANRPLSYREIADELVPYLKDMKFTHVEFMPLAEHPFDGSWGYHCLLYTSDAAD
;
A
#
# COMPACT_ATOMS: atom_id res chain seq x y z
N MET A 1 -10.96 15.85 -22.55
CA MET A 1 -10.87 16.10 -21.10
C MET A 1 -11.52 17.44 -20.78
N LYS A 2 -12.26 17.56 -19.67
CA LYS A 2 -12.81 18.86 -19.24
C LYS A 2 -11.70 19.70 -18.63
N ASN A 3 -11.73 21.03 -18.79
CA ASN A 3 -10.68 21.89 -18.24
C ASN A 3 -10.49 21.74 -16.72
N CYS A 4 -11.59 21.59 -15.97
CA CYS A 4 -11.53 21.38 -14.51
C CYS A 4 -10.81 20.08 -14.11
N ASP A 5 -10.95 19.01 -14.90
CA ASP A 5 -10.28 17.73 -14.65
C ASP A 5 -8.76 17.87 -14.88
N PHE A 6 -8.38 18.58 -15.92
CA PHE A 6 -6.98 18.85 -16.26
C PHE A 6 -6.29 19.73 -15.22
N GLU A 7 -6.95 20.81 -14.80
CA GLU A 7 -6.44 21.70 -13.74
C GLU A 7 -6.28 20.95 -12.40
N SER A 8 -7.25 20.10 -12.04
CA SER A 8 -7.18 19.31 -10.81
C SER A 8 -6.03 18.31 -10.82
N LEU A 9 -5.73 17.72 -11.98
CA LEU A 9 -4.65 16.77 -12.15
C LEU A 9 -3.28 17.47 -12.04
N ILE A 10 -3.07 18.58 -12.79
CA ILE A 10 -1.82 19.36 -12.75
C ILE A 10 -1.59 19.97 -11.37
N GLY A 11 -2.65 20.49 -10.74
CA GLY A 11 -2.60 21.07 -9.41
C GLY A 11 -2.43 20.01 -8.31
N ALA A 12 -2.40 18.72 -8.65
CA ALA A 12 -2.27 17.60 -7.75
C ALA A 12 -3.29 17.63 -6.59
N TYR A 13 -4.58 17.91 -6.93
CA TYR A 13 -5.70 17.83 -5.99
C TYR A 13 -6.88 16.98 -6.53
N CYS A 14 -6.63 16.15 -7.55
CA CYS A 14 -7.62 15.25 -8.13
C CYS A 14 -7.93 14.08 -7.18
N SER A 15 -9.21 13.90 -6.85
CA SER A 15 -9.67 12.79 -6.00
C SER A 15 -10.08 11.53 -6.77
N ASN A 16 -10.25 11.64 -8.10
CA ASN A 16 -10.65 10.51 -8.95
C ASN A 16 -9.76 10.41 -10.18
N THR A 17 -8.49 10.16 -9.96
CA THR A 17 -7.46 10.10 -11.01
C THR A 17 -7.74 9.03 -12.06
N HIS A 18 -8.30 7.87 -11.66
CA HIS A 18 -8.62 6.77 -12.55
C HIS A 18 -9.79 7.06 -13.51
N SER A 19 -10.56 8.13 -13.32
CA SER A 19 -11.53 8.58 -14.31
C SER A 19 -10.92 9.41 -15.44
N ILE A 20 -9.67 9.85 -15.25
CA ILE A 20 -8.94 10.70 -16.19
C ILE A 20 -7.78 9.93 -16.81
N LEU A 21 -6.93 9.35 -15.94
CA LEU A 21 -5.72 8.60 -16.31
C LEU A 21 -6.05 7.16 -16.65
N GLY A 22 -5.18 6.52 -17.42
CA GLY A 22 -5.40 5.18 -17.93
C GLY A 22 -6.04 5.17 -19.31
N MET A 23 -6.64 4.05 -19.69
CA MET A 23 -7.29 3.85 -20.97
C MET A 23 -8.80 4.12 -20.87
N HIS A 24 -9.34 4.98 -21.71
CA HIS A 24 -10.74 5.37 -21.72
C HIS A 24 -11.35 5.35 -23.12
N HIS A 25 -12.67 5.18 -23.21
CA HIS A 25 -13.41 5.51 -24.42
C HIS A 25 -13.68 7.02 -24.48
N LEU A 26 -13.36 7.64 -25.61
CA LEU A 26 -13.90 8.94 -25.91
C LEU A 26 -15.39 8.81 -26.24
N PRO A 27 -16.22 9.84 -25.90
CA PRO A 27 -17.56 9.91 -26.40
C PRO A 27 -17.55 9.91 -27.94
N ASP A 28 -18.53 9.22 -28.55
CA ASP A 28 -18.74 9.38 -29.99
C ASP A 28 -19.23 10.78 -30.34
N ALA A 29 -19.31 11.10 -31.62
CA ALA A 29 -19.75 12.41 -32.11
C ALA A 29 -21.16 12.83 -31.60
N TYR A 30 -21.95 11.89 -31.08
CA TYR A 30 -23.29 12.10 -30.52
C TYR A 30 -23.34 11.99 -28.99
N GLY A 31 -22.20 11.76 -28.33
CA GLY A 31 -22.09 11.63 -26.87
C GLY A 31 -22.76 10.38 -26.28
N LYS A 32 -23.15 9.40 -27.11
CA LYS A 32 -23.95 8.23 -26.71
C LYS A 32 -23.25 6.88 -26.88
N GLY A 33 -22.13 6.84 -27.62
CA GLY A 33 -21.45 5.60 -27.98
C GLY A 33 -20.04 5.48 -27.39
N LYS A 34 -19.48 4.27 -27.59
CA LYS A 34 -18.07 4.02 -27.31
C LYS A 34 -17.26 4.48 -28.53
N GLY A 35 -16.69 5.67 -28.48
CA GLY A 35 -15.79 6.17 -29.49
C GLY A 35 -14.43 5.47 -29.48
N GLU A 36 -13.44 6.13 -30.02
CA GLU A 36 -12.05 5.64 -30.03
C GLU A 36 -11.49 5.54 -28.62
N LEU A 37 -10.49 4.68 -28.45
CA LEU A 37 -9.76 4.58 -27.19
C LEU A 37 -8.68 5.65 -27.10
N VAL A 38 -8.54 6.22 -25.93
CA VAL A 38 -7.48 7.16 -25.57
C VAL A 38 -6.75 6.64 -24.35
N VAL A 39 -5.43 6.83 -24.30
CA VAL A 39 -4.62 6.61 -23.08
C VAL A 39 -4.11 7.96 -22.62
N ARG A 40 -4.23 8.18 -21.31
CA ARG A 40 -3.70 9.38 -20.62
C ARG A 40 -2.79 8.94 -19.49
N ALA A 41 -1.64 9.59 -19.39
CA ALA A 41 -0.68 9.37 -18.32
C ALA A 41 -0.22 10.70 -17.74
N TYR A 42 -0.03 10.75 -16.43
CA TYR A 42 0.59 11.88 -15.72
C TYR A 42 1.96 11.44 -15.24
N LEU A 43 3.01 11.97 -15.86
CA LEU A 43 4.38 11.47 -15.74
C LEU A 43 5.34 12.63 -15.46
N PRO A 44 5.51 13.03 -14.18
CA PRO A 44 6.45 14.09 -13.83
C PRO A 44 7.86 13.79 -14.34
N ASN A 45 8.52 14.78 -14.93
CA ASN A 45 9.88 14.72 -15.48
C ASN A 45 10.09 13.74 -16.66
N ALA A 46 9.05 13.18 -17.26
CA ALA A 46 9.17 12.38 -18.47
C ALA A 46 9.39 13.29 -19.69
N GLU A 47 10.22 12.87 -20.63
CA GLU A 47 10.38 13.52 -21.95
C GLU A 47 9.46 12.92 -22.99
N GLU A 48 9.43 11.60 -23.03
CA GLU A 48 8.64 10.81 -23.98
C GLU A 48 7.89 9.69 -23.29
N CYS A 49 6.72 9.36 -23.81
CA CYS A 49 5.93 8.22 -23.39
C CYS A 49 5.29 7.51 -24.57
N SER A 50 5.25 6.18 -24.51
CA SER A 50 4.59 5.35 -25.54
C SER A 50 3.81 4.21 -24.91
N VAL A 51 2.69 3.86 -25.53
CA VAL A 51 1.91 2.66 -25.18
C VAL A 51 2.52 1.43 -25.83
N VAL A 52 2.76 0.40 -25.03
CA VAL A 52 3.30 -0.89 -25.49
C VAL A 52 2.29 -1.99 -25.22
N LYS A 53 1.80 -2.63 -26.27
CA LYS A 53 0.91 -3.80 -26.15
C LYS A 53 1.73 -5.07 -25.98
N LEU A 54 1.29 -5.92 -25.05
CA LEU A 54 1.88 -7.23 -24.85
C LEU A 54 1.10 -8.25 -25.68
N ASN A 55 1.70 -8.73 -26.78
CA ASN A 55 1.12 -9.82 -27.56
C ASN A 55 1.31 -11.14 -26.80
N LYS A 56 0.20 -11.82 -26.45
CA LYS A 56 0.18 -13.17 -25.84
C LYS A 56 0.62 -14.29 -26.80
N SER A 57 1.05 -13.97 -28.01
CA SER A 57 1.51 -14.95 -29.01
C SER A 57 2.92 -15.43 -28.65
N ARG A 58 3.25 -16.68 -29.05
CA ARG A 58 4.48 -17.43 -28.71
C ARG A 58 5.83 -16.74 -28.94
N SER A 59 5.87 -15.55 -29.52
CA SER A 59 7.10 -14.80 -29.80
C SER A 59 7.46 -13.70 -28.81
N ASN A 60 6.65 -13.44 -27.77
CA ASN A 60 6.88 -12.34 -26.78
C ASN A 60 7.27 -10.98 -27.41
N LYS A 61 6.93 -10.75 -28.69
CA LYS A 61 7.21 -9.47 -29.34
C LYS A 61 6.34 -8.38 -28.71
N LYS A 62 6.99 -7.47 -28.03
CA LYS A 62 6.39 -6.21 -27.57
C LYS A 62 6.20 -5.31 -28.79
N GLU A 63 4.99 -4.84 -29.02
CA GLU A 63 4.66 -3.93 -30.09
C GLU A 63 4.40 -2.55 -29.50
N VAL A 64 5.20 -1.56 -29.91
CA VAL A 64 4.92 -0.16 -29.61
C VAL A 64 3.75 0.26 -30.48
N LEU A 65 2.61 0.56 -29.86
CA LEU A 65 1.41 0.90 -30.58
C LEU A 65 1.36 2.37 -30.96
N VAL A 66 1.53 3.25 -29.97
CA VAL A 66 1.32 4.69 -30.16
C VAL A 66 2.23 5.48 -29.23
N PRO A 67 2.96 6.48 -29.73
CA PRO A 67 3.54 7.51 -28.88
C PRO A 67 2.42 8.36 -28.27
N LEU A 68 2.59 8.77 -27.02
CA LEU A 68 1.70 9.74 -26.38
C LEU A 68 2.29 11.13 -26.54
N GLU A 69 1.45 12.09 -26.88
CA GLU A 69 1.84 13.49 -27.03
C GLU A 69 1.65 14.25 -25.72
N ARG A 70 2.60 15.10 -25.38
CA ARG A 70 2.52 15.96 -24.19
C ARG A 70 1.48 17.04 -24.41
N ILE A 71 0.59 17.23 -23.44
CA ILE A 71 -0.42 18.30 -23.50
C ILE A 71 0.21 19.62 -23.03
N GLY A 72 0.52 20.48 -23.99
CA GLY A 72 1.15 21.80 -23.71
C GLY A 72 2.48 21.66 -22.95
N ASN A 73 2.67 22.45 -21.90
CA ASN A 73 3.85 22.40 -21.04
C ASN A 73 3.62 21.59 -19.75
N SER A 74 2.61 20.71 -19.74
CA SER A 74 2.30 19.91 -18.55
C SER A 74 3.03 18.57 -18.57
N ASP A 75 2.96 17.84 -17.46
CA ASP A 75 3.44 16.45 -17.35
C ASP A 75 2.36 15.42 -17.76
N VAL A 76 1.29 15.86 -18.42
CA VAL A 76 0.22 15.00 -18.93
C VAL A 76 0.49 14.63 -20.37
N PHE A 77 0.40 13.34 -20.66
CA PHE A 77 0.54 12.76 -21.99
C PHE A 77 -0.77 12.12 -22.42
N GLU A 78 -1.15 12.28 -23.67
CA GLU A 78 -2.37 11.71 -24.26
C GLU A 78 -2.08 11.14 -25.65
N GLY A 79 -2.71 10.01 -25.97
CA GLY A 79 -2.64 9.45 -27.33
C GLY A 79 -3.87 8.63 -27.68
N LEU A 80 -4.33 8.79 -28.93
CA LEU A 80 -5.43 8.01 -29.49
C LEU A 80 -4.93 6.67 -29.97
N LEU A 81 -5.68 5.62 -29.71
CA LEU A 81 -5.36 4.24 -30.12
C LEU A 81 -6.20 3.88 -31.36
N ASP A 82 -5.75 4.34 -32.52
CA ASP A 82 -6.45 4.14 -33.77
C ASP A 82 -6.72 2.65 -34.04
N GLY A 83 -7.96 2.34 -34.44
CA GLY A 83 -8.38 0.97 -34.76
C GLY A 83 -8.60 0.04 -33.54
N GLN A 84 -8.29 0.47 -32.33
CA GLN A 84 -8.56 -0.28 -31.11
C GLN A 84 -9.93 0.10 -30.53
N LYS A 85 -10.82 -0.91 -30.34
CA LYS A 85 -12.18 -0.71 -29.82
C LYS A 85 -12.41 -1.37 -28.46
N LYS A 86 -11.49 -2.20 -27.99
CA LYS A 86 -11.62 -2.95 -26.74
C LYS A 86 -10.44 -2.65 -25.83
N PHE A 87 -10.71 -2.52 -24.54
CA PHE A 87 -9.67 -2.44 -23.52
C PHE A 87 -8.74 -3.65 -23.60
N PHE A 88 -7.46 -3.41 -23.39
CA PHE A 88 -6.43 -4.44 -23.35
C PHE A 88 -5.35 -4.07 -22.32
N THR A 89 -4.63 -5.05 -21.86
CA THR A 89 -3.50 -4.86 -20.95
C THR A 89 -2.31 -4.29 -21.70
N TYR A 90 -1.74 -3.20 -21.19
CA TYR A 90 -0.61 -2.50 -21.80
C TYR A 90 0.41 -2.08 -20.76
N GLN A 91 1.57 -1.67 -21.23
CA GLN A 91 2.61 -1.01 -20.46
C GLN A 91 2.87 0.38 -21.05
N LEU A 92 3.34 1.28 -20.22
CA LEU A 92 3.93 2.55 -20.62
C LEU A 92 5.44 2.36 -20.72
N LYS A 93 6.03 2.82 -21.82
CA LYS A 93 7.47 2.98 -21.98
C LYS A 93 7.77 4.46 -21.91
N VAL A 94 8.50 4.87 -20.87
CA VAL A 94 8.74 6.27 -20.54
C VAL A 94 10.23 6.55 -20.58
N ALA A 95 10.64 7.57 -21.32
CA ALA A 95 11.97 8.14 -21.28
C ALA A 95 11.96 9.40 -20.41
N TYR A 96 12.88 9.47 -19.46
CA TYR A 96 13.01 10.61 -18.56
C TYR A 96 14.16 11.52 -18.96
N ASN A 97 14.11 12.79 -18.54
CA ASN A 97 15.10 13.82 -18.83
C ASN A 97 16.53 13.51 -18.32
N ASN A 98 16.69 12.54 -17.43
CA ASN A 98 17.99 12.03 -16.98
C ASN A 98 18.54 10.90 -17.88
N GLY A 99 17.89 10.59 -19.02
CA GLY A 99 18.26 9.53 -19.95
C GLY A 99 17.84 8.12 -19.55
N THR A 100 17.13 7.93 -18.41
CA THR A 100 16.63 6.61 -18.01
C THR A 100 15.36 6.24 -18.80
N ILE A 101 15.23 4.95 -19.14
CA ILE A 101 14.02 4.42 -19.80
C ILE A 101 13.42 3.35 -18.90
N HIS A 102 12.16 3.57 -18.51
CA HIS A 102 11.39 2.62 -17.74
C HIS A 102 10.22 2.08 -18.55
N GLN A 103 9.89 0.81 -18.30
CA GLN A 103 8.71 0.18 -18.89
C GLN A 103 7.95 -0.54 -17.78
N PHE A 104 6.69 -0.13 -17.55
CA PHE A 104 5.85 -0.63 -16.46
C PHE A 104 4.39 -0.68 -16.87
N TYR A 105 3.59 -1.49 -16.20
CA TYR A 105 2.14 -1.47 -16.34
C TYR A 105 1.58 -0.18 -15.76
N ASP A 106 0.66 0.43 -16.47
CA ASP A 106 0.00 1.65 -15.99
C ASP A 106 -0.89 1.36 -14.77
N PRO A 107 -0.59 1.92 -13.58
CA PRO A 107 -1.39 1.69 -12.38
C PRO A 107 -2.84 2.13 -12.53
N TYR A 108 -3.09 3.12 -13.39
CA TYR A 108 -4.42 3.69 -13.62
C TYR A 108 -5.30 2.86 -14.57
N SER A 109 -4.76 1.78 -15.13
CA SER A 109 -5.51 0.86 -16.01
C SER A 109 -6.30 -0.22 -15.25
N PHE A 110 -6.16 -0.32 -13.94
CA PHE A 110 -6.77 -1.37 -13.13
C PHE A 110 -8.05 -0.91 -12.44
N LEU A 111 -9.03 -1.82 -12.35
CA LEU A 111 -10.25 -1.62 -11.58
C LEU A 111 -9.96 -1.62 -10.06
N PRO A 112 -10.91 -1.13 -9.23
CA PRO A 112 -10.78 -1.19 -7.78
C PRO A 112 -10.53 -2.63 -7.29
N THR A 113 -9.64 -2.78 -6.32
CA THR A 113 -9.33 -4.08 -5.70
C THR A 113 -10.23 -4.39 -4.51
N ILE A 114 -10.88 -3.36 -3.96
CA ILE A 114 -11.86 -3.48 -2.88
C ILE A 114 -13.26 -3.45 -3.51
N SER A 115 -14.06 -4.48 -3.24
CA SER A 115 -15.41 -4.62 -3.79
C SER A 115 -16.41 -3.66 -3.11
N GLU A 116 -17.50 -3.33 -3.80
CA GLU A 116 -18.59 -2.52 -3.25
C GLU A 116 -19.20 -3.14 -2.00
N GLU A 117 -19.33 -4.47 -1.96
CA GLU A 117 -19.79 -5.20 -0.77
C GLU A 117 -18.88 -4.94 0.44
N SER A 118 -17.55 -4.97 0.22
CA SER A 118 -16.58 -4.67 1.28
C SER A 118 -16.68 -3.24 1.77
N LEU A 119 -16.87 -2.28 0.87
CA LEU A 119 -17.07 -0.88 1.23
C LEU A 119 -18.35 -0.68 2.04
N TYR A 120 -19.42 -1.36 1.66
CA TYR A 120 -20.68 -1.34 2.40
C TYR A 120 -20.50 -1.92 3.82
N LEU A 121 -19.89 -3.09 3.96
CA LEU A 121 -19.61 -3.71 5.26
C LEU A 121 -18.67 -2.89 6.12
N PHE A 122 -17.70 -2.22 5.52
CA PHE A 122 -16.80 -1.29 6.23
C PHE A 122 -17.58 -0.11 6.82
N ASN A 123 -18.41 0.54 6.02
CA ASN A 123 -19.22 1.69 6.47
C ASN A 123 -20.22 1.31 7.58
N GLU A 124 -20.68 0.04 7.59
CA GLU A 124 -21.54 -0.52 8.65
C GLU A 124 -20.75 -0.98 9.89
N GLY A 125 -19.42 -0.88 9.89
CA GLY A 125 -18.56 -1.41 10.96
C GLY A 125 -18.59 -2.93 11.09
N LYS A 126 -18.95 -3.64 10.01
CA LYS A 126 -19.15 -5.10 10.02
C LYS A 126 -18.06 -5.89 9.27
N ASP A 127 -17.13 -5.23 8.60
CA ASP A 127 -16.04 -5.90 7.87
C ASP A 127 -14.94 -6.35 8.84
N ARG A 128 -15.05 -7.59 9.34
CA ARG A 128 -14.05 -8.20 10.25
C ARG A 128 -12.72 -8.51 9.56
N PHE A 129 -12.66 -8.44 8.22
CA PHE A 129 -11.48 -8.75 7.42
C PHE A 129 -10.88 -7.52 6.75
N ILE A 130 -11.23 -6.33 7.22
CA ILE A 130 -10.74 -5.07 6.65
C ILE A 130 -9.19 -4.97 6.67
N HIS A 131 -8.55 -5.59 7.66
CA HIS A 131 -7.09 -5.66 7.78
C HIS A 131 -6.40 -6.39 6.61
N ASN A 132 -7.14 -7.19 5.82
CA ASN A 132 -6.65 -7.83 4.59
C ASN A 132 -6.83 -6.95 3.35
N LYS A 133 -7.46 -5.78 3.50
CA LYS A 133 -7.80 -4.87 2.42
C LYS A 133 -7.10 -3.52 2.59
N LEU A 134 -7.10 -2.96 3.80
CA LEU A 134 -6.36 -1.73 4.09
C LEU A 134 -4.86 -2.02 4.28
N GLY A 135 -4.04 -0.99 4.07
CA GLY A 135 -2.59 -1.10 4.07
C GLY A 135 -2.02 -1.53 2.73
N ALA A 136 -0.82 -2.11 2.76
CA ALA A 136 -0.12 -2.65 1.59
C ALA A 136 -0.32 -4.17 1.53
N ASN A 137 -1.01 -4.65 0.49
CA ASN A 137 -1.35 -6.06 0.34
C ASN A 137 -0.88 -6.61 -1.02
N PHE A 138 -0.26 -7.79 -0.99
CA PHE A 138 0.12 -8.53 -2.20
C PHE A 138 -1.13 -9.05 -2.89
N ILE A 139 -1.33 -8.67 -4.13
CA ILE A 139 -2.45 -9.17 -4.93
C ILE A 139 -2.02 -9.44 -6.38
N THR A 140 -2.83 -10.22 -7.07
CA THR A 140 -2.71 -10.46 -8.50
C THR A 140 -3.99 -10.03 -9.19
N VAL A 141 -3.91 -9.05 -10.08
CA VAL A 141 -5.03 -8.54 -10.87
C VAL A 141 -4.76 -8.86 -12.34
N ASP A 142 -5.69 -9.54 -13.01
CA ASP A 142 -5.57 -9.94 -14.41
C ASP A 142 -4.26 -10.70 -14.75
N GLY A 143 -3.75 -11.49 -13.80
CA GLY A 143 -2.50 -12.23 -13.91
C GLY A 143 -1.23 -11.41 -13.69
N ILE A 144 -1.34 -10.15 -13.27
CA ILE A 144 -0.23 -9.25 -12.97
C ILE A 144 -0.11 -9.11 -11.45
N CYS A 145 1.05 -9.49 -10.91
CA CYS A 145 1.35 -9.36 -9.50
C CYS A 145 1.77 -7.93 -9.15
N GLY A 146 1.39 -7.47 -7.98
CA GLY A 146 1.74 -6.15 -7.47
C GLY A 146 1.23 -5.93 -6.04
N ILE A 147 1.22 -4.68 -5.63
CA ILE A 147 0.77 -4.25 -4.31
C ILE A 147 -0.46 -3.36 -4.45
N SER A 148 -1.53 -3.70 -3.74
CA SER A 148 -2.64 -2.79 -3.50
C SER A 148 -2.34 -1.98 -2.24
N PHE A 149 -2.32 -0.66 -2.39
CA PHE A 149 -2.23 0.29 -1.28
C PHE A 149 -3.60 0.88 -1.03
N SER A 150 -4.05 0.83 0.21
CA SER A 150 -5.32 1.45 0.58
C SER A 150 -5.31 1.99 2.01
N VAL A 151 -5.96 3.13 2.21
CA VAL A 151 -6.03 3.81 3.50
C VAL A 151 -7.38 4.50 3.67
N TRP A 152 -7.89 4.51 4.88
CA TRP A 152 -9.06 5.30 5.24
C TRP A 152 -8.63 6.71 5.64
N ALA A 153 -9.06 7.69 4.88
CA ALA A 153 -8.77 9.11 5.09
C ALA A 153 -9.96 9.97 4.62
N PRO A 154 -11.08 9.96 5.35
CA PRO A 154 -12.35 10.55 4.90
C PRO A 154 -12.30 12.08 4.75
N ALA A 155 -11.43 12.77 5.50
CA ALA A 155 -11.24 14.22 5.43
C ALA A 155 -10.17 14.65 4.40
N ALA A 156 -9.56 13.71 3.67
CA ALA A 156 -8.56 14.03 2.67
C ALA A 156 -9.21 14.54 1.37
N LYS A 157 -8.59 15.54 0.77
CA LYS A 157 -8.91 15.99 -0.60
C LYS A 157 -8.18 15.16 -1.66
N ARG A 158 -6.98 14.68 -1.32
CA ARG A 158 -6.17 13.78 -2.14
C ARG A 158 -5.32 12.92 -1.22
N VAL A 159 -5.12 11.69 -1.63
CA VAL A 159 -4.11 10.79 -1.06
C VAL A 159 -3.23 10.27 -2.18
N SER A 160 -1.94 10.20 -1.95
CA SER A 160 -0.97 9.54 -2.83
C SER A 160 -0.13 8.56 -2.02
N VAL A 161 0.30 7.47 -2.65
CA VAL A 161 1.33 6.63 -2.07
C VAL A 161 2.70 7.07 -2.59
N VAL A 162 3.64 7.28 -1.68
CA VAL A 162 5.01 7.72 -1.98
C VAL A 162 6.02 6.75 -1.39
N GLY A 163 7.13 6.58 -2.05
CA GLY A 163 8.19 5.67 -1.62
C GLY A 163 9.40 5.73 -2.54
N ASP A 164 10.36 4.82 -2.32
CA ASP A 164 11.57 4.76 -3.14
C ASP A 164 11.26 4.49 -4.63
N PHE A 165 10.14 3.82 -4.93
CA PHE A 165 9.68 3.48 -6.28
C PHE A 165 9.19 4.67 -7.11
N ASN A 166 8.94 5.81 -6.49
CA ASN A 166 8.53 7.06 -7.18
C ASN A 166 9.25 8.30 -6.64
N PHE A 167 10.45 8.12 -6.07
CA PHE A 167 11.29 9.20 -5.53
C PHE A 167 10.56 10.07 -4.49
N TRP A 168 9.59 9.50 -3.79
CA TRP A 168 8.77 10.17 -2.78
C TRP A 168 7.93 11.33 -3.34
N ASP A 169 7.63 11.30 -4.64
CA ASP A 169 6.83 12.31 -5.34
C ASP A 169 5.34 11.92 -5.35
N GLY A 170 4.53 12.63 -4.56
CA GLY A 170 3.09 12.39 -4.44
C GLY A 170 2.26 12.68 -5.70
N ARG A 171 2.88 13.26 -6.73
CA ARG A 171 2.22 13.48 -8.02
C ARG A 171 2.14 12.20 -8.86
N SER A 172 3.08 11.26 -8.66
CA SER A 172 3.23 10.08 -9.50
C SER A 172 2.20 8.97 -9.28
N HIS A 173 1.71 8.80 -8.04
CA HIS A 173 0.79 7.72 -7.67
C HIS A 173 -0.35 8.25 -6.81
N MET A 174 -1.13 9.16 -7.37
CA MET A 174 -2.35 9.66 -6.74
C MET A 174 -3.41 8.56 -6.72
N MET A 175 -3.98 8.33 -5.55
CA MET A 175 -4.98 7.28 -5.31
C MET A 175 -6.39 7.77 -5.70
N ARG A 176 -7.28 6.84 -5.98
CA ARG A 176 -8.71 7.13 -6.16
C ARG A 176 -9.46 6.99 -4.84
N GLY A 177 -10.41 7.88 -4.58
CA GLY A 177 -11.40 7.70 -3.55
C GLY A 177 -12.45 6.68 -3.97
N LEU A 178 -12.81 5.76 -3.09
CA LEU A 178 -13.81 4.73 -3.34
C LEU A 178 -15.21 5.17 -2.86
N GLY A 179 -15.90 5.93 -3.70
CA GLY A 179 -17.23 6.45 -3.41
C GLY A 179 -17.23 7.36 -2.17
N SER A 180 -18.20 7.16 -1.27
CA SER A 180 -18.35 7.90 -0.02
C SER A 180 -17.75 7.18 1.20
N SER A 181 -17.00 6.11 1.00
CA SER A 181 -16.43 5.31 2.09
C SER A 181 -15.31 6.01 2.87
N GLY A 182 -14.69 7.02 2.28
CA GLY A 182 -13.47 7.64 2.79
C GLY A 182 -12.20 6.79 2.57
N ILE A 183 -12.32 5.62 1.92
CA ILE A 183 -11.16 4.78 1.56
C ILE A 183 -10.57 5.27 0.24
N TRP A 184 -9.25 5.37 0.22
CA TRP A 184 -8.42 5.67 -0.95
C TRP A 184 -7.64 4.42 -1.33
N GLU A 185 -7.47 4.19 -2.64
CA GLU A 185 -6.85 2.96 -3.14
C GLU A 185 -6.10 3.18 -4.44
N ILE A 186 -4.99 2.46 -4.61
CA ILE A 186 -4.29 2.27 -5.89
C ILE A 186 -3.61 0.89 -5.91
N PHE A 187 -3.67 0.22 -7.06
CA PHE A 187 -2.86 -0.98 -7.32
C PHE A 187 -1.63 -0.59 -8.13
N ILE A 188 -0.44 -0.92 -7.63
CA ILE A 188 0.83 -0.68 -8.33
C ILE A 188 1.44 -2.02 -8.72
N PRO A 189 1.45 -2.33 -10.03
CA PRO A 189 2.03 -3.56 -10.56
C PRO A 189 3.55 -3.62 -10.38
N GLY A 190 4.08 -4.82 -10.20
CA GLY A 190 5.53 -5.07 -10.21
C GLY A 190 6.27 -4.70 -8.92
N LEU A 191 5.63 -4.08 -7.95
CA LEU A 191 6.22 -3.86 -6.64
C LEU A 191 6.32 -5.18 -5.87
N THR A 192 7.34 -5.28 -5.02
CA THR A 192 7.68 -6.48 -4.27
C THR A 192 7.85 -6.19 -2.76
N GLU A 193 8.12 -7.22 -1.99
CA GLU A 193 8.44 -7.09 -0.58
C GLU A 193 9.69 -6.22 -0.33
N GLY A 194 9.70 -5.49 0.77
CA GLY A 194 10.82 -4.64 1.18
C GLY A 194 10.71 -3.19 0.71
N VAL A 195 9.74 -2.86 -0.13
CA VAL A 195 9.53 -1.48 -0.61
C VAL A 195 9.08 -0.59 0.56
N LYS A 196 9.74 0.57 0.72
CA LYS A 196 9.38 1.59 1.70
C LYS A 196 8.33 2.53 1.14
N TYR A 197 7.35 2.90 1.97
CA TYR A 197 6.29 3.81 1.55
C TYR A 197 5.69 4.60 2.70
N LYS A 198 5.01 5.69 2.36
CA LYS A 198 4.09 6.46 3.21
C LYS A 198 2.88 6.90 2.39
N PHE A 199 1.87 7.39 3.06
CA PHE A 199 0.78 8.13 2.42
C PHE A 199 1.05 9.63 2.51
N GLU A 200 1.02 10.31 1.37
CA GLU A 200 0.99 11.77 1.29
C GLU A 200 -0.46 12.20 1.22
N ILE A 201 -0.89 12.95 2.21
CA ILE A 201 -2.29 13.38 2.36
C ILE A 201 -2.38 14.88 2.17
N LEU A 202 -3.26 15.32 1.26
CA LEU A 202 -3.65 16.71 1.11
C LEU A 202 -4.97 16.92 1.86
N GLY A 203 -4.91 17.61 2.98
CA GLY A 203 -6.08 18.00 3.76
C GLY A 203 -6.68 19.35 3.34
N GLU A 204 -7.63 19.86 4.12
CA GLU A 204 -8.29 21.15 3.85
C GLU A 204 -7.36 22.35 3.89
N ALA A 205 -6.31 22.29 4.71
CA ALA A 205 -5.31 23.36 4.84
C ALA A 205 -4.47 23.60 3.58
N GLY A 206 -4.57 22.72 2.57
CA GLY A 206 -3.91 22.87 1.27
C GLY A 206 -2.42 22.53 1.25
N LEU A 207 -1.82 22.11 2.37
CA LEU A 207 -0.45 21.64 2.43
C LEU A 207 -0.44 20.11 2.56
N PRO A 208 0.32 19.40 1.70
CA PRO A 208 0.48 17.95 1.83
C PRO A 208 1.36 17.59 3.05
N PHE A 209 1.04 16.49 3.70
CA PHE A 209 1.84 15.94 4.79
C PHE A 209 1.95 14.42 4.68
N LEU A 210 3.05 13.86 5.20
CA LEU A 210 3.30 12.44 5.16
C LEU A 210 2.78 11.74 6.42
N LYS A 211 2.12 10.61 6.22
CA LYS A 211 1.68 9.70 7.30
C LYS A 211 2.18 8.29 7.05
N THR A 212 2.59 7.65 8.13
CA THR A 212 2.85 6.21 8.17
C THR A 212 1.53 5.45 8.02
N ASP A 213 1.56 4.28 7.43
CA ASP A 213 0.36 3.46 7.23
C ASP A 213 -0.18 2.93 8.57
N PRO A 214 -1.43 3.22 8.94
CA PRO A 214 -2.04 2.68 10.15
C PRO A 214 -2.21 1.16 10.13
N TYR A 215 -2.23 0.54 8.95
CA TYR A 215 -2.25 -0.91 8.75
C TYR A 215 -0.87 -1.47 8.35
N GLY A 216 0.20 -0.70 8.56
CA GLY A 216 1.57 -1.13 8.28
C GLY A 216 1.93 -2.39 9.05
N LYS A 217 2.57 -3.35 8.36
CA LYS A 217 2.96 -4.64 8.92
C LYS A 217 4.42 -4.69 9.34
N TYR A 218 5.22 -3.77 8.84
CA TYR A 218 6.63 -3.62 9.15
C TYR A 218 7.07 -2.17 8.93
N PHE A 219 8.06 -1.68 9.71
CA PHE A 219 8.46 -0.28 9.68
C PHE A 219 9.99 -0.16 9.70
N GLU A 220 10.48 1.01 9.30
CA GLU A 220 11.88 1.37 9.49
C GLU A 220 12.21 1.55 10.98
N SER A 221 13.46 1.27 11.32
CA SER A 221 13.95 1.59 12.66
C SER A 221 14.11 3.10 12.86
N PRO A 222 13.85 3.62 14.06
CA PRO A 222 14.08 5.03 14.38
C PRO A 222 15.51 5.50 14.04
N PRO A 223 15.70 6.73 13.55
CA PRO A 223 14.73 7.84 13.50
C PRO A 223 13.80 7.83 12.28
N HIS A 224 13.96 6.87 11.36
CA HIS A 224 13.07 6.70 10.22
C HIS A 224 11.75 6.06 10.66
N ASN A 225 10.70 6.27 9.88
CA ASN A 225 9.36 5.78 10.22
C ASN A 225 8.49 5.47 9.00
N ALA A 226 9.09 5.11 7.88
CA ALA A 226 8.33 4.64 6.73
C ALA A 226 7.79 3.23 6.99
N SER A 227 6.62 2.93 6.46
CA SER A 227 6.10 1.58 6.39
C SER A 227 6.87 0.79 5.33
N ILE A 228 7.02 -0.51 5.54
CA ILE A 228 7.70 -1.42 4.62
C ILE A 228 6.70 -2.49 4.20
N VAL A 229 6.59 -2.73 2.89
CA VAL A 229 5.77 -3.82 2.35
C VAL A 229 6.31 -5.17 2.85
N TYR A 230 5.49 -5.93 3.55
CA TYR A 230 5.90 -7.16 4.19
C TYR A 230 4.82 -8.25 4.10
N ASP A 231 5.24 -9.48 3.74
CA ASP A 231 4.36 -10.64 3.71
C ASP A 231 4.36 -11.35 5.07
N THR A 232 3.30 -11.15 5.84
CA THR A 232 3.11 -11.82 7.15
C THR A 232 2.74 -13.29 7.02
N TYR A 233 2.29 -13.77 5.86
CA TYR A 233 1.86 -15.15 5.64
C TYR A 233 2.99 -16.11 5.29
N LYS A 234 4.21 -15.61 5.10
CA LYS A 234 5.38 -16.46 4.80
C LYS A 234 5.84 -17.31 5.99
N TYR A 235 5.48 -16.92 7.21
CA TYR A 235 5.83 -17.68 8.40
C TYR A 235 4.96 -18.95 8.54
N LYS A 236 5.63 -20.11 8.68
CA LYS A 236 4.95 -21.40 8.87
C LYS A 236 5.01 -21.78 10.34
N TRP A 237 3.86 -21.78 10.99
CA TRP A 237 3.71 -22.20 12.37
C TRP A 237 3.99 -23.71 12.54
N ASN A 238 4.72 -24.08 13.57
CA ASN A 238 5.01 -25.48 13.93
C ASN A 238 4.59 -25.77 15.39
N ASP A 239 3.41 -25.34 15.74
CA ASP A 239 2.89 -25.33 17.11
C ASP A 239 1.72 -26.31 17.36
N ARG A 240 1.38 -27.17 16.39
CA ARG A 240 0.25 -28.12 16.48
C ARG A 240 0.26 -28.95 17.75
N LYS A 241 1.44 -29.41 18.22
CA LYS A 241 1.56 -30.20 19.46
C LYS A 241 1.17 -29.37 20.67
N TRP A 242 1.58 -28.13 20.71
CA TRP A 242 1.23 -27.19 21.77
C TRP A 242 -0.26 -26.85 21.75
N LEU A 243 -0.85 -26.55 20.60
CA LEU A 243 -2.27 -26.28 20.46
C LEU A 243 -3.12 -27.46 20.99
N LYS A 244 -2.79 -28.69 20.59
CA LYS A 244 -3.48 -29.90 21.11
C LYS A 244 -3.34 -30.05 22.63
N LYS A 245 -2.15 -29.79 23.20
CA LYS A 245 -1.95 -29.79 24.64
C LYS A 245 -2.77 -28.70 25.32
N ARG A 246 -2.81 -27.50 24.76
CA ARG A 246 -3.58 -26.38 25.28
C ARG A 246 -5.08 -26.68 25.37
N GLU A 247 -5.65 -27.37 24.38
CA GLU A 247 -7.05 -27.78 24.37
C GLU A 247 -7.41 -28.75 25.51
N SER A 248 -6.45 -29.55 25.99
CA SER A 248 -6.65 -30.52 27.08
C SER A 248 -6.53 -29.90 28.48
N ILE A 249 -6.12 -28.65 28.61
CA ILE A 249 -5.92 -27.99 29.91
C ILE A 249 -7.23 -27.40 30.42
N ASN A 250 -7.59 -27.76 31.65
CA ASN A 250 -8.70 -27.07 32.35
C ASN A 250 -8.20 -25.76 32.98
N TRP A 251 -8.25 -24.71 32.22
CA TRP A 251 -7.75 -23.37 32.61
C TRP A 251 -8.38 -22.81 33.86
N LYS A 252 -9.63 -23.19 34.20
CA LYS A 252 -10.33 -22.70 35.40
C LYS A 252 -9.71 -23.24 36.68
N ASN A 253 -9.09 -24.44 36.62
CA ASN A 253 -8.51 -25.12 37.79
C ASN A 253 -6.98 -25.24 37.69
N ALA A 254 -6.36 -24.76 36.61
CA ALA A 254 -4.92 -24.79 36.44
C ALA A 254 -4.24 -23.70 37.28
N PRO A 255 -3.06 -23.94 37.85
CA PRO A 255 -2.26 -22.90 38.46
C PRO A 255 -1.95 -21.80 37.43
N CYS A 256 -2.03 -20.52 37.87
CA CYS A 256 -1.71 -19.38 37.06
C CYS A 256 -0.67 -18.51 37.77
N SER A 257 0.49 -18.33 37.13
CA SER A 257 1.53 -17.40 37.55
C SER A 257 2.02 -16.67 36.30
N ILE A 258 1.84 -15.35 36.28
CA ILE A 258 2.08 -14.50 35.10
C ILE A 258 3.35 -13.69 35.32
N PHE A 259 4.23 -13.67 34.33
CA PHE A 259 5.39 -12.81 34.28
C PHE A 259 5.13 -11.71 33.25
N GLU A 260 4.93 -10.49 33.72
CA GLU A 260 4.77 -9.30 32.87
C GLU A 260 6.12 -8.71 32.52
N MET A 261 6.34 -8.35 31.26
CA MET A 261 7.61 -7.77 30.84
C MET A 261 7.53 -6.90 29.60
N HIS A 262 8.47 -5.95 29.53
CA HIS A 262 8.78 -5.18 28.32
C HIS A 262 10.02 -5.77 27.64
N LEU A 263 9.89 -6.19 26.38
CA LEU A 263 10.96 -6.90 25.65
C LEU A 263 12.22 -6.04 25.48
N GLY A 264 12.07 -4.76 25.16
CA GLY A 264 13.18 -3.87 24.89
C GLY A 264 14.08 -3.53 26.09
N SER A 265 13.55 -3.69 27.32
CA SER A 265 14.25 -3.33 28.56
C SER A 265 14.62 -4.51 29.46
N TRP A 266 14.08 -5.72 29.21
CA TRP A 266 14.30 -6.89 30.07
C TRP A 266 15.79 -7.29 30.15
N LYS A 267 16.44 -7.39 28.98
CA LYS A 267 17.89 -7.61 28.85
C LYS A 267 18.44 -6.88 27.65
N ARG A 268 19.73 -6.51 27.77
CA ARG A 268 20.46 -5.82 26.71
C ARG A 268 21.77 -6.53 26.44
N LYS A 269 22.25 -6.43 25.21
CA LYS A 269 23.53 -6.97 24.78
C LYS A 269 24.59 -5.89 24.93
N ILE A 270 25.25 -5.90 26.10
CA ILE A 270 26.20 -4.86 26.50
C ILE A 270 27.40 -4.80 25.55
N GLU A 271 27.89 -5.98 25.12
CA GLU A 271 29.02 -6.15 24.20
C GLU A 271 28.72 -5.71 22.77
N ASP A 272 27.46 -5.45 22.44
CA ASP A 272 27.00 -5.00 21.12
C ASP A 272 26.27 -3.66 21.24
N ALA A 273 27.03 -2.61 21.55
CA ALA A 273 26.55 -1.23 21.73
C ALA A 273 25.34 -1.10 22.67
N ASN A 274 25.20 -1.98 23.65
CA ASN A 274 24.10 -2.02 24.60
C ASN A 274 22.70 -2.04 23.94
N ARG A 275 22.58 -2.69 22.79
CA ARG A 275 21.30 -2.83 22.08
C ARG A 275 20.33 -3.75 22.81
N PRO A 276 19.00 -3.61 22.57
CA PRO A 276 18.02 -4.62 22.95
C PRO A 276 18.35 -5.97 22.29
N LEU A 277 17.91 -7.05 22.92
CA LEU A 277 17.95 -8.38 22.30
C LEU A 277 16.94 -8.45 21.15
N SER A 278 17.28 -9.17 20.09
CA SER A 278 16.28 -9.54 19.05
C SER A 278 15.26 -10.52 19.61
N TYR A 279 14.11 -10.65 18.98
CA TYR A 279 13.06 -11.59 19.40
C TYR A 279 13.54 -13.03 19.50
N ARG A 280 14.48 -13.47 18.64
CA ARG A 280 15.07 -14.80 18.69
C ARG A 280 16.00 -14.97 19.91
N GLU A 281 16.88 -14.00 20.14
CA GLU A 281 17.76 -13.98 21.32
C GLU A 281 16.96 -13.96 22.62
N ILE A 282 15.86 -13.17 22.66
CA ILE A 282 14.94 -13.15 23.81
C ILE A 282 14.31 -14.52 24.01
N ALA A 283 13.83 -15.17 22.96
CA ALA A 283 13.20 -16.49 23.08
C ALA A 283 14.16 -17.53 23.66
N ASP A 284 15.43 -17.51 23.25
CA ASP A 284 16.46 -18.44 23.72
C ASP A 284 16.80 -18.24 25.21
N GLU A 285 16.70 -17.02 25.73
CA GLU A 285 16.99 -16.71 27.13
C GLU A 285 15.74 -16.73 28.02
N LEU A 286 14.62 -16.19 27.53
CA LEU A 286 13.39 -16.04 28.32
C LEU A 286 12.72 -17.40 28.61
N VAL A 287 12.66 -18.29 27.64
CA VAL A 287 11.97 -19.57 27.81
C VAL A 287 12.61 -20.43 28.92
N PRO A 288 13.95 -20.60 28.99
CA PRO A 288 14.59 -21.25 30.11
C PRO A 288 14.34 -20.57 31.46
N TYR A 289 14.45 -19.22 31.49
CA TYR A 289 14.21 -18.44 32.70
C TYR A 289 12.79 -18.65 33.25
N LEU A 290 11.75 -18.52 32.40
CA LEU A 290 10.36 -18.72 32.82
C LEU A 290 10.09 -20.13 33.36
N LYS A 291 10.73 -21.15 32.74
CA LYS A 291 10.62 -22.54 33.18
C LYS A 291 11.27 -22.76 34.53
N ASP A 292 12.45 -22.20 34.76
CA ASP A 292 13.18 -22.31 36.02
C ASP A 292 12.41 -21.64 37.17
N MET A 293 11.89 -20.44 36.92
CA MET A 293 11.09 -19.65 37.86
C MET A 293 9.65 -20.18 38.04
N LYS A 294 9.26 -21.20 37.31
CA LYS A 294 7.92 -21.83 37.33
C LYS A 294 6.77 -20.93 36.94
N PHE A 295 7.00 -19.90 36.14
CA PHE A 295 5.93 -19.13 35.54
C PHE A 295 5.14 -19.95 34.52
N THR A 296 3.83 -19.79 34.51
CA THR A 296 2.93 -20.52 33.60
C THR A 296 2.58 -19.70 32.37
N HIS A 297 2.60 -18.37 32.49
CA HIS A 297 2.26 -17.41 31.46
C HIS A 297 3.28 -16.29 31.42
N VAL A 298 3.40 -15.67 30.26
CA VAL A 298 4.10 -14.39 30.08
C VAL A 298 3.13 -13.40 29.47
N GLU A 299 3.11 -12.19 30.02
CA GLU A 299 2.37 -11.06 29.50
C GLU A 299 3.38 -10.05 28.98
N PHE A 300 3.31 -9.78 27.68
CA PHE A 300 4.18 -8.80 27.06
C PHE A 300 3.47 -7.44 27.03
N MET A 301 4.16 -6.38 27.47
CA MET A 301 3.80 -5.03 27.12
C MET A 301 3.73 -4.92 25.59
N PRO A 302 3.08 -3.91 24.99
CA PRO A 302 2.73 -3.91 23.57
C PRO A 302 3.85 -4.37 22.65
N LEU A 303 3.56 -5.38 21.81
CA LEU A 303 4.48 -5.94 20.83
C LEU A 303 4.21 -5.40 19.42
N ALA A 304 3.11 -4.67 19.24
CA ALA A 304 2.77 -4.09 17.94
C ALA A 304 3.87 -3.12 17.48
N GLU A 305 4.19 -3.16 16.22
CA GLU A 305 5.15 -2.26 15.61
C GLU A 305 4.71 -0.79 15.81
N HIS A 306 5.63 0.09 16.17
CA HIS A 306 5.35 1.48 16.49
C HIS A 306 6.50 2.39 16.07
N PRO A 307 6.20 3.63 15.62
CA PRO A 307 7.22 4.53 15.08
C PRO A 307 8.06 5.26 16.15
N PHE A 308 7.65 5.21 17.43
CA PHE A 308 8.32 5.90 18.53
C PHE A 308 8.70 4.93 19.65
N ASP A 309 9.96 4.55 19.70
CA ASP A 309 10.51 3.58 20.65
C ASP A 309 10.27 3.98 22.13
N GLY A 310 10.37 5.25 22.48
CA GLY A 310 10.14 5.76 23.83
C GLY A 310 8.73 5.58 24.38
N SER A 311 7.77 5.21 23.52
CA SER A 311 6.39 4.91 23.94
C SER A 311 6.21 3.49 24.48
N TRP A 312 7.21 2.62 24.37
CA TRP A 312 7.11 1.19 24.71
C TRP A 312 5.99 0.45 23.96
N GLY A 313 5.62 0.94 22.76
CA GLY A 313 4.53 0.42 21.98
C GLY A 313 3.13 0.97 22.33
N TYR A 314 2.99 1.80 23.35
CA TYR A 314 1.69 2.40 23.72
C TYR A 314 1.25 3.54 22.78
N HIS A 315 2.15 4.09 21.95
CA HIS A 315 1.81 5.00 20.86
C HIS A 315 1.74 4.25 19.52
N CYS A 316 1.24 3.04 19.54
CA CYS A 316 0.91 2.32 18.33
C CYS A 316 -0.23 3.05 17.59
N LEU A 317 -0.13 3.15 16.28
CA LEU A 317 -1.14 3.81 15.44
C LEU A 317 -2.52 3.14 15.57
N LEU A 318 -2.57 1.85 15.87
CA LEU A 318 -3.80 1.09 16.10
C LEU A 318 -4.53 1.52 17.40
N TYR A 319 -3.78 1.91 18.44
CA TYR A 319 -4.39 2.32 19.73
C TYR A 319 -4.76 3.79 19.77
N THR A 320 -4.17 4.64 18.94
CA THR A 320 -4.49 6.08 18.90
C THR A 320 -5.81 6.38 18.18
N SER A 321 -6.32 5.46 17.38
CA SER A 321 -7.63 5.57 16.73
C SER A 321 -8.79 5.21 17.68
N ASP A 322 -8.55 4.32 18.66
CA ASP A 322 -9.58 3.88 19.61
C ASP A 322 -9.65 4.76 20.88
N ALA A 323 -8.64 5.60 21.12
CA ALA A 323 -8.56 6.46 22.30
C ALA A 323 -9.08 7.90 22.07
N ALA A 324 -9.69 8.16 20.91
CA ALA A 324 -10.18 9.49 20.52
C ALA A 324 -11.70 9.67 20.68
N ASP A 325 -12.38 8.72 21.32
CA ASP A 325 -13.82 8.82 21.68
C ASP A 325 -14.02 9.21 23.16
#